data_81ee55775d23fa60b97120745fb59508
#
_entry.id   81ee55775d23fa60b97120745fb59508
#
_cell.length_a   1.000
_cell.length_b   1.000
_cell.length_c   1.000
_cell.angle_alpha   90.00
_cell.angle_beta   90.00
_cell.angle_gamma   90.00
#
_symmetry.space_group_name_H-M   'P 1'
#
loop_
_entity.id
_entity.type
_entity.pdbx_description
1 polymer ?
#
loop_
_entity_poly.entity_id
_entity_poly.type
_entity_poly.pdbx_seq_one_letter_code
_entity_poly.pdbx_strand_id
1 'polypeptide(L)'
;MKLFKYITIAFSSLFMCGCSDYLDNAPDDTLTMEMVFNDRTRTEDWLSGVYNRIPDNYWDLLKVWGYDSMGDDLDPSQRWYQWWGNSLNFIIGQWFTSSTWDAAIWSANPIRIRSAYLFIENAHALPDQGVSEANIERMKDECRFLIAYYYWQMIEAYGSVPFFDGLADVNDPNLMRGQMPFDEMVDWIDAQLVDLSKKLPASYLNESTQFYGRATSIMCLAVRARMLLFAASPLVNGNEWYAGFKNYDGKFRFSQTYDPAKWKRAADANRELIEAAHAAGHDLVREYNADGSIDPFMSCYNVFFLRGDQNPEALFIRSDCNFSEFEKHATPRGASGNGGLGVYQTLVDAFAMKDGSLPITGYDGNYGKPIINKESGYTERGFSAQKDIRKTKYNLYRNCPGATVDSVGADGCTYNQVAASGTYNMYVGREPRFYLTVMWNRQWYHQAEREVQMMSNEQDGGPTHDAPQNGYLNRKKVSLDQNQRNGIHPYRPGILYRLGEAYLNYAEALNECDPGNPDILKYLNLIRERAGMPQYGTGKDSNGFDKIPLNGQDEVREAIYHERRVEPVSYTHLRAHETCADL
;
A
#
# COMPACT_ATOMS: atom_id res chain seq x y z
N MET A 1 35.49 -79.53 2.84
CA MET A 1 34.58 -78.75 1.99
C MET A 1 33.12 -78.73 2.44
N LYS A 2 32.56 -79.75 3.05
CA LYS A 2 31.14 -79.74 3.51
C LYS A 2 30.90 -78.84 4.75
N LEU A 3 31.87 -78.75 5.69
CA LEU A 3 31.75 -77.93 6.91
C LEU A 3 31.74 -76.45 6.63
N PHE A 4 32.50 -76.00 5.63
CA PHE A 4 32.55 -74.57 5.24
C PHE A 4 31.24 -74.05 4.60
N LYS A 5 30.49 -74.95 3.91
CA LYS A 5 29.20 -74.57 3.32
C LYS A 5 28.09 -74.33 4.39
N TYR A 6 28.15 -75.06 5.50
CA TYR A 6 27.17 -74.84 6.58
C TYR A 6 27.46 -73.62 7.45
N ILE A 7 28.73 -73.28 7.61
CA ILE A 7 29.12 -72.07 8.31
C ILE A 7 28.74 -70.79 7.51
N THR A 8 28.86 -70.85 6.18
CA THR A 8 28.49 -69.70 5.31
C THR A 8 26.96 -69.50 5.27
N ILE A 9 26.18 -70.57 5.29
CA ILE A 9 24.70 -70.52 5.33
C ILE A 9 24.21 -70.03 6.71
N ALA A 10 24.86 -70.47 7.82
CA ALA A 10 24.52 -70.01 9.17
C ALA A 10 24.86 -68.53 9.39
N PHE A 11 25.93 -68.03 8.76
CA PHE A 11 26.31 -66.60 8.84
C PHE A 11 25.41 -65.72 7.95
N SER A 12 24.89 -66.22 6.84
CA SER A 12 23.97 -65.49 5.97
C SER A 12 22.55 -65.38 6.57
N SER A 13 22.12 -66.36 7.40
CA SER A 13 20.81 -66.31 8.06
C SER A 13 20.79 -65.45 9.33
N LEU A 14 21.94 -65.11 9.93
CA LEU A 14 22.01 -64.19 11.07
C LEU A 14 21.97 -62.70 10.66
N PHE A 15 22.17 -62.39 9.38
CA PHE A 15 22.08 -60.99 8.88
C PHE A 15 20.68 -60.60 8.38
N MET A 16 19.68 -61.47 8.39
CA MET A 16 18.33 -61.15 7.95
C MET A 16 17.31 -60.87 9.07
N CYS A 17 17.73 -60.87 10.33
CA CYS A 17 16.83 -60.62 11.46
C CYS A 17 17.21 -59.34 12.22
N GLY A 18 17.37 -58.23 11.53
CA GLY A 18 17.64 -57.00 12.28
C GLY A 18 17.68 -55.77 11.43
N CYS A 19 16.57 -55.35 10.87
CA CYS A 19 16.39 -53.97 10.34
C CYS A 19 14.93 -53.64 10.01
N SER A 20 13.93 -54.20 10.73
CA SER A 20 12.57 -53.67 10.58
C SER A 20 12.30 -52.45 11.46
N ASP A 21 12.90 -52.38 12.64
CA ASP A 21 12.66 -51.26 13.57
C ASP A 21 13.50 -50.02 13.34
N TYR A 22 14.60 -50.12 12.53
CA TYR A 22 15.46 -48.97 12.26
C TYR A 22 14.90 -48.04 11.18
N LEU A 23 14.01 -48.55 10.33
CA LEU A 23 13.36 -47.76 9.28
C LEU A 23 11.98 -47.21 9.71
N ASP A 24 11.41 -47.73 10.80
CA ASP A 24 10.14 -47.28 11.35
C ASP A 24 10.28 -46.20 12.45
N ASN A 25 11.48 -45.90 12.89
CA ASN A 25 11.69 -44.72 13.70
C ASN A 25 11.62 -43.46 12.80
N ALA A 26 10.50 -42.74 12.85
CA ALA A 26 10.46 -41.37 12.40
C ALA A 26 11.65 -40.63 13.01
N PRO A 27 12.43 -39.85 12.23
CA PRO A 27 13.57 -39.09 12.78
C PRO A 27 13.10 -38.34 14.03
N ASP A 28 13.79 -38.54 15.14
CA ASP A 28 13.50 -37.89 16.45
C ASP A 28 13.46 -36.35 16.37
N ASP A 29 13.92 -35.78 15.25
CA ASP A 29 13.98 -34.35 14.96
C ASP A 29 12.80 -33.81 14.15
N THR A 30 11.82 -34.63 13.71
CA THR A 30 10.66 -34.13 12.96
C THR A 30 9.52 -33.74 13.90
N LEU A 31 9.24 -32.43 13.95
CA LEU A 31 8.08 -31.90 14.66
C LEU A 31 6.77 -32.44 14.05
N THR A 32 5.99 -33.17 14.85
CA THR A 32 4.65 -33.59 14.47
C THR A 32 3.63 -32.47 14.65
N MET A 33 2.48 -32.54 13.98
CA MET A 33 1.39 -31.59 14.17
C MET A 33 0.92 -31.54 15.64
N GLU A 34 0.88 -32.69 16.29
CA GLU A 34 0.55 -32.79 17.72
C GLU A 34 1.55 -32.02 18.59
N MET A 35 2.86 -32.18 18.35
CA MET A 35 3.90 -31.43 19.09
C MET A 35 3.82 -29.93 18.87
N VAL A 36 3.36 -29.49 17.70
CA VAL A 36 3.18 -28.07 17.39
C VAL A 36 1.99 -27.49 18.17
N PHE A 37 0.83 -28.13 18.10
CA PHE A 37 -0.41 -27.56 18.66
C PHE A 37 -0.62 -27.89 20.14
N ASN A 38 0.23 -28.72 20.76
CA ASN A 38 0.30 -28.93 22.22
C ASN A 38 1.30 -27.97 22.92
N ASP A 39 1.91 -27.04 22.19
CA ASP A 39 2.83 -26.04 22.72
C ASP A 39 2.38 -24.63 22.32
N ARG A 40 2.25 -23.73 23.30
CA ARG A 40 1.79 -22.36 23.10
C ARG A 40 2.65 -21.60 22.12
N THR A 41 3.98 -21.60 22.33
CA THR A 41 4.91 -20.81 21.52
C THR A 41 4.86 -21.25 20.06
N ARG A 42 4.87 -22.57 19.82
CA ARG A 42 4.79 -23.12 18.47
C ARG A 42 3.44 -22.84 17.80
N THR A 43 2.35 -22.88 18.56
CA THR A 43 1.01 -22.51 18.07
C THR A 43 0.97 -21.03 17.65
N GLU A 44 1.50 -20.13 18.47
CA GLU A 44 1.61 -18.71 18.17
C GLU A 44 2.56 -18.44 16.99
N ASP A 45 3.69 -19.15 16.89
CA ASP A 45 4.63 -19.08 15.75
C ASP A 45 3.98 -19.55 14.44
N TRP A 46 3.15 -20.62 14.48
CA TRP A 46 2.41 -21.06 13.32
C TRP A 46 1.48 -19.97 12.81
N LEU A 47 0.70 -19.35 13.70
CA LEU A 47 -0.17 -18.23 13.35
C LEU A 47 0.63 -17.07 12.75
N SER A 48 1.76 -16.70 13.35
CA SER A 48 2.67 -15.68 12.80
C SER A 48 3.14 -16.03 11.39
N GLY A 49 3.42 -17.31 11.14
CA GLY A 49 3.74 -17.84 9.82
C GLY A 49 2.58 -17.67 8.81
N VAL A 50 1.33 -17.76 9.25
CA VAL A 50 0.16 -17.49 8.39
C VAL A 50 0.10 -16.01 8.01
N TYR A 51 0.37 -15.08 8.94
CA TYR A 51 0.42 -13.62 8.67
C TYR A 51 1.49 -13.18 7.68
N ASN A 52 2.52 -13.99 7.46
CA ASN A 52 3.73 -13.59 6.69
C ASN A 52 3.49 -13.24 5.21
N ARG A 53 2.28 -13.46 4.65
CA ARG A 53 1.94 -13.04 3.27
C ARG A 53 1.18 -11.72 3.18
N ILE A 54 0.95 -11.04 4.30
CA ILE A 54 0.55 -9.64 4.26
C ILE A 54 1.75 -8.84 3.71
N PRO A 55 1.59 -8.10 2.59
CA PRO A 55 2.73 -7.41 1.97
C PRO A 55 3.23 -6.26 2.83
N ASP A 56 4.52 -6.01 2.77
CA ASP A 56 5.13 -4.79 3.25
C ASP A 56 4.87 -3.65 2.25
N ASN A 57 4.27 -2.55 2.70
CA ASN A 57 3.96 -1.41 1.85
C ASN A 57 5.14 -0.45 1.59
N TYR A 58 6.34 -0.78 2.06
CA TYR A 58 7.57 -0.07 1.73
C TYR A 58 8.35 -0.79 0.64
N TRP A 59 8.70 -2.05 0.87
CA TRP A 59 9.57 -2.80 -0.02
C TRP A 59 8.86 -3.81 -0.89
N ASP A 60 7.91 -4.58 -0.32
CA ASP A 60 7.20 -5.59 -1.11
C ASP A 60 6.35 -4.93 -2.21
N LEU A 61 5.55 -3.91 -1.88
CA LEU A 61 4.71 -3.23 -2.86
C LEU A 61 5.52 -2.44 -3.89
N LEU A 62 6.73 -1.96 -3.51
CA LEU A 62 7.60 -1.25 -4.42
C LEU A 62 8.35 -2.20 -5.37
N LYS A 63 9.00 -3.25 -4.83
CA LYS A 63 9.92 -4.11 -5.58
C LYS A 63 9.35 -5.49 -5.88
N VAL A 64 8.92 -6.22 -4.84
CA VAL A 64 8.57 -7.65 -4.97
C VAL A 64 7.26 -7.82 -5.73
N TRP A 65 6.24 -7.05 -5.35
CA TRP A 65 4.95 -7.02 -6.05
C TRP A 65 4.96 -5.99 -7.18
N GLY A 66 5.70 -4.91 -6.99
CA GLY A 66 5.91 -3.89 -7.98
C GLY A 66 4.76 -2.91 -8.18
N TYR A 67 3.69 -3.01 -7.43
CA TYR A 67 2.49 -2.19 -7.61
C TYR A 67 2.78 -0.68 -7.58
N ASP A 68 3.59 -0.22 -6.60
CA ASP A 68 3.96 1.19 -6.48
C ASP A 68 4.89 1.67 -7.62
N SER A 69 5.58 0.75 -8.29
CA SER A 69 6.54 1.06 -9.35
C SER A 69 6.07 0.71 -10.77
N MET A 70 4.94 0.01 -10.91
CA MET A 70 4.33 -0.28 -12.23
C MET A 70 3.48 0.89 -12.77
N GLY A 71 3.22 1.90 -11.94
CA GLY A 71 2.50 3.11 -12.30
C GLY A 71 3.40 4.19 -12.92
N ASP A 72 2.81 5.36 -13.16
CA ASP A 72 3.45 6.56 -13.71
C ASP A 72 3.83 7.60 -12.62
N ASP A 73 3.97 7.16 -11.35
CA ASP A 73 4.32 8.01 -10.23
C ASP A 73 5.75 7.81 -9.74
N LEU A 74 6.18 6.57 -9.48
CA LEU A 74 7.53 6.25 -9.04
C LEU A 74 8.39 5.76 -10.20
N ASP A 75 9.60 6.32 -10.30
CA ASP A 75 10.58 6.04 -11.35
C ASP A 75 11.82 5.33 -10.78
N PRO A 76 11.76 3.99 -10.59
CA PRO A 76 12.93 3.23 -10.18
C PRO A 76 13.99 3.25 -11.28
N SER A 77 15.27 3.41 -10.89
CA SER A 77 16.37 3.55 -11.84
C SER A 77 16.51 2.34 -12.76
N GLN A 78 16.28 2.54 -14.07
CA GLN A 78 16.42 1.49 -15.10
C GLN A 78 17.85 0.94 -15.22
N ARG A 79 18.85 1.66 -14.73
CA ARG A 79 20.24 1.19 -14.67
C ARG A 79 20.45 0.09 -13.63
N TRP A 80 19.50 -0.06 -12.72
CA TRP A 80 19.40 -1.19 -11.79
C TRP A 80 18.36 -2.21 -12.24
N TYR A 81 18.19 -2.37 -13.53
CA TYR A 81 17.25 -3.30 -14.14
C TYR A 81 17.20 -4.67 -13.46
N GLN A 82 18.38 -5.27 -13.22
CA GLN A 82 18.46 -6.59 -12.55
C GLN A 82 17.98 -6.56 -11.10
N TRP A 83 18.00 -5.39 -10.47
CA TRP A 83 17.57 -5.21 -9.09
C TRP A 83 16.07 -4.97 -8.97
N TRP A 84 15.51 -4.10 -9.82
CA TRP A 84 14.08 -3.78 -9.84
C TRP A 84 13.25 -4.85 -10.55
N GLY A 85 13.85 -5.61 -11.46
CA GLY A 85 13.30 -6.78 -12.11
C GLY A 85 11.96 -6.54 -12.80
N ASN A 86 10.93 -7.19 -12.30
CA ASN A 86 9.64 -7.29 -12.98
C ASN A 86 8.89 -5.97 -13.14
N SER A 87 8.94 -5.08 -12.16
CA SER A 87 8.27 -3.78 -12.24
C SER A 87 8.79 -2.93 -13.41
N LEU A 88 10.10 -2.91 -13.64
CA LEU A 88 10.68 -2.23 -14.81
C LEU A 88 10.31 -2.90 -16.12
N ASN A 89 10.32 -4.24 -16.18
CA ASN A 89 9.90 -4.98 -17.36
C ASN A 89 8.48 -4.62 -17.78
N PHE A 90 7.59 -4.46 -16.81
CA PHE A 90 6.22 -4.06 -17.06
C PHE A 90 6.14 -2.66 -17.68
N ILE A 91 6.79 -1.67 -17.06
CA ILE A 91 6.78 -0.26 -17.50
C ILE A 91 7.37 -0.08 -18.90
N ILE A 92 8.48 -0.78 -19.20
CA ILE A 92 9.14 -0.67 -20.53
C ILE A 92 8.54 -1.59 -21.60
N GLY A 93 7.41 -2.24 -21.33
CA GLY A 93 6.71 -3.11 -22.28
C GLY A 93 7.43 -4.43 -22.58
N GLN A 94 8.33 -4.88 -21.70
CA GLN A 94 9.03 -6.17 -21.81
C GLN A 94 8.38 -7.27 -20.97
N TRP A 95 7.07 -7.19 -20.76
CA TRP A 95 6.28 -8.19 -20.08
C TRP A 95 5.61 -9.11 -21.09
N PHE A 96 5.88 -10.41 -20.98
CA PHE A 96 5.38 -11.43 -21.90
C PHE A 96 4.63 -12.51 -21.13
N THR A 97 3.87 -13.35 -21.84
CA THR A 97 3.12 -14.48 -21.24
C THR A 97 4.00 -15.50 -20.52
N SER A 98 5.30 -15.53 -20.83
CA SER A 98 6.30 -16.36 -20.17
C SER A 98 7.02 -15.65 -19.01
N SER A 99 6.75 -14.38 -18.77
CA SER A 99 7.35 -13.63 -17.68
C SER A 99 6.84 -14.16 -16.33
N THR A 100 7.74 -14.24 -15.35
CA THR A 100 7.40 -14.62 -13.98
C THR A 100 7.29 -13.38 -13.10
N TRP A 101 6.35 -13.39 -12.16
CA TRP A 101 6.14 -12.31 -11.24
C TRP A 101 6.67 -12.67 -9.84
N ASP A 102 7.62 -11.87 -9.32
CA ASP A 102 8.31 -12.13 -8.05
C ASP A 102 7.39 -12.10 -6.83
N ALA A 103 6.20 -11.49 -6.94
CA ALA A 103 5.20 -11.51 -5.87
C ALA A 103 4.79 -12.92 -5.45
N ALA A 104 4.94 -13.90 -6.35
CA ALA A 104 4.64 -15.31 -6.12
C ALA A 104 3.22 -15.55 -5.53
N ILE A 105 2.25 -14.67 -5.83
CA ILE A 105 0.90 -14.74 -5.26
C ILE A 105 0.26 -16.08 -5.59
N TRP A 106 0.40 -16.54 -6.86
CA TRP A 106 -0.17 -17.80 -7.33
C TRP A 106 0.39 -19.03 -6.61
N SER A 107 1.67 -19.05 -6.30
CA SER A 107 2.33 -20.21 -5.69
C SER A 107 2.35 -20.16 -4.17
N ALA A 108 2.48 -18.99 -3.56
CA ALA A 108 2.69 -18.85 -2.12
C ALA A 108 1.39 -18.64 -1.33
N ASN A 109 0.39 -17.92 -1.88
CA ASN A 109 -0.86 -17.70 -1.15
C ASN A 109 -1.61 -19.02 -0.87
N PRO A 110 -1.74 -19.98 -1.81
CA PRO A 110 -2.37 -21.28 -1.50
C PRO A 110 -1.67 -22.05 -0.38
N ILE A 111 -0.34 -21.92 -0.25
CA ILE A 111 0.41 -22.54 0.86
C ILE A 111 -0.02 -21.94 2.20
N ARG A 112 -0.20 -20.62 2.27
CA ARG A 112 -0.63 -19.94 3.49
C ARG A 112 -2.10 -20.18 3.80
N ILE A 113 -2.96 -20.22 2.79
CA ILE A 113 -4.37 -20.64 2.93
C ILE A 113 -4.42 -22.03 3.53
N ARG A 114 -3.64 -23.00 3.00
CA ARG A 114 -3.55 -24.33 3.58
C ARG A 114 -3.03 -24.30 5.03
N SER A 115 -2.01 -23.51 5.33
CA SER A 115 -1.49 -23.37 6.70
C SER A 115 -2.55 -22.82 7.66
N ALA A 116 -3.39 -21.88 7.20
CA ALA A 116 -4.49 -21.34 7.97
C ALA A 116 -5.57 -22.39 8.26
N TYR A 117 -5.95 -23.21 7.27
CA TYR A 117 -6.88 -24.32 7.49
C TYR A 117 -6.31 -25.38 8.44
N LEU A 118 -5.02 -25.72 8.33
CA LEU A 118 -4.36 -26.63 9.28
C LEU A 118 -4.41 -26.08 10.72
N PHE A 119 -4.22 -24.76 10.89
CA PHE A 119 -4.39 -24.12 12.19
C PHE A 119 -5.83 -24.27 12.71
N ILE A 120 -6.82 -23.96 11.88
CA ILE A 120 -8.24 -24.02 12.26
C ILE A 120 -8.63 -25.43 12.71
N GLU A 121 -8.13 -26.47 12.03
CA GLU A 121 -8.46 -27.87 12.35
C GLU A 121 -7.74 -28.41 13.58
N ASN A 122 -6.48 -27.99 13.82
CA ASN A 122 -5.64 -28.62 14.85
C ASN A 122 -5.46 -27.79 16.11
N ALA A 123 -5.57 -26.45 16.04
CA ALA A 123 -5.36 -25.62 17.22
C ALA A 123 -6.51 -25.79 18.24
N HIS A 124 -6.14 -25.94 19.52
CA HIS A 124 -7.05 -26.13 20.65
C HIS A 124 -6.53 -25.40 21.89
N ALA A 125 -7.39 -25.23 22.89
CA ALA A 125 -7.02 -24.58 24.13
C ALA A 125 -5.88 -25.30 24.86
N LEU A 126 -4.98 -24.53 25.46
CA LEU A 126 -3.88 -25.00 26.30
C LEU A 126 -3.95 -24.31 27.66
N PRO A 127 -4.93 -24.68 28.53
CA PRO A 127 -5.19 -23.97 29.78
C PRO A 127 -3.98 -23.94 30.71
N ASP A 128 -3.21 -25.03 30.77
CA ASP A 128 -2.00 -25.15 31.57
C ASP A 128 -0.86 -24.22 31.12
N GLN A 129 -0.95 -23.71 29.88
CA GLN A 129 -0.02 -22.74 29.29
C GLN A 129 -0.64 -21.34 29.15
N GLY A 130 -1.82 -21.10 29.74
CA GLY A 130 -2.50 -19.81 29.73
C GLY A 130 -3.21 -19.45 28.43
N VAL A 131 -3.51 -20.43 27.55
CA VAL A 131 -4.26 -20.24 26.30
C VAL A 131 -5.67 -20.75 26.47
N SER A 132 -6.64 -19.85 26.59
CA SER A 132 -8.05 -20.18 26.75
C SER A 132 -8.71 -20.56 25.43
N GLU A 133 -9.91 -21.18 25.50
CA GLU A 133 -10.75 -21.46 24.34
C GLU A 133 -11.06 -20.18 23.55
N ALA A 134 -11.41 -19.10 24.24
CA ALA A 134 -11.67 -17.80 23.60
C ALA A 134 -10.46 -17.24 22.85
N ASN A 135 -9.22 -17.49 23.35
CA ASN A 135 -8.01 -17.08 22.65
C ASN A 135 -7.82 -17.88 21.35
N ILE A 136 -8.07 -19.21 21.41
CA ILE A 136 -7.95 -20.07 20.22
C ILE A 136 -9.02 -19.73 19.19
N GLU A 137 -10.27 -19.55 19.58
CA GLU A 137 -11.32 -19.15 18.63
C GLU A 137 -11.02 -17.82 17.95
N ARG A 138 -10.50 -16.84 18.68
CA ARG A 138 -10.03 -15.58 18.08
C ARG A 138 -8.90 -15.84 17.07
N MET A 139 -7.91 -16.67 17.39
CA MET A 139 -6.81 -17.02 16.47
C MET A 139 -7.33 -17.75 15.23
N LYS A 140 -8.37 -18.60 15.35
CA LYS A 140 -9.03 -19.23 14.22
C LYS A 140 -9.79 -18.21 13.37
N ASP A 141 -10.46 -17.24 13.96
CA ASP A 141 -11.11 -16.15 13.23
C ASP A 141 -10.09 -15.25 12.50
N GLU A 142 -8.93 -15.02 13.08
CA GLU A 142 -7.81 -14.37 12.38
C GLU A 142 -7.32 -15.19 11.18
N CYS A 143 -7.22 -16.52 11.31
CA CYS A 143 -6.91 -17.38 10.16
C CYS A 143 -7.99 -17.31 9.06
N ARG A 144 -9.28 -17.27 9.43
CA ARG A 144 -10.39 -17.12 8.46
C ARG A 144 -10.31 -15.77 7.73
N PHE A 145 -9.97 -14.69 8.47
CA PHE A 145 -9.70 -13.38 7.84
C PHE A 145 -8.54 -13.46 6.85
N LEU A 146 -7.42 -14.09 7.23
CA LEU A 146 -6.25 -14.21 6.35
C LEU A 146 -6.55 -15.07 5.12
N ILE A 147 -7.37 -16.13 5.23
CA ILE A 147 -7.84 -16.90 4.06
C ILE A 147 -8.60 -16.01 3.09
N ALA A 148 -9.58 -15.24 3.59
CA ALA A 148 -10.36 -14.31 2.77
C ALA A 148 -9.48 -13.24 2.13
N TYR A 149 -8.53 -12.67 2.89
CA TYR A 149 -7.58 -11.67 2.40
C TYR A 149 -6.63 -12.23 1.34
N TYR A 150 -6.12 -13.45 1.49
CA TYR A 150 -5.24 -14.07 0.50
C TYR A 150 -5.97 -14.46 -0.78
N TYR A 151 -7.22 -14.89 -0.70
CA TYR A 151 -8.06 -15.04 -1.88
C TYR A 151 -8.35 -13.70 -2.55
N TRP A 152 -8.59 -12.63 -1.78
CA TRP A 152 -8.71 -11.28 -2.34
C TRP A 152 -7.47 -10.89 -3.15
N GLN A 153 -6.27 -11.05 -2.60
CA GLN A 153 -5.02 -10.79 -3.33
C GLN A 153 -4.91 -11.62 -4.62
N MET A 154 -5.36 -12.87 -4.58
CA MET A 154 -5.34 -13.73 -5.77
C MET A 154 -6.31 -13.23 -6.85
N ILE A 155 -7.53 -12.86 -6.49
CA ILE A 155 -8.50 -12.37 -7.49
C ILE A 155 -8.22 -10.95 -7.96
N GLU A 156 -7.60 -10.11 -7.14
CA GLU A 156 -7.10 -8.79 -7.54
C GLU A 156 -6.02 -8.93 -8.64
N ALA A 157 -5.10 -9.90 -8.48
CA ALA A 157 -3.99 -10.10 -9.39
C ALA A 157 -4.34 -10.92 -10.65
N TYR A 158 -5.21 -11.93 -10.52
CA TYR A 158 -5.46 -12.92 -11.57
C TYR A 158 -6.93 -13.03 -12.00
N GLY A 159 -7.82 -12.28 -11.35
CA GLY A 159 -9.25 -12.42 -11.57
C GLY A 159 -9.79 -13.75 -11.02
N SER A 160 -10.38 -14.58 -11.88
CA SER A 160 -10.92 -15.88 -11.51
C SER A 160 -9.80 -16.86 -11.13
N VAL A 161 -9.94 -17.56 -9.99
CA VAL A 161 -8.92 -18.51 -9.47
C VAL A 161 -9.57 -19.81 -8.98
N PRO A 162 -8.83 -20.94 -8.88
CA PRO A 162 -9.32 -22.15 -8.23
C PRO A 162 -9.62 -21.89 -6.75
N PHE A 163 -10.74 -22.40 -6.26
CA PHE A 163 -11.19 -22.21 -4.90
C PHE A 163 -11.31 -23.52 -4.12
N PHE A 164 -10.84 -23.50 -2.87
CA PHE A 164 -10.95 -24.58 -1.91
C PHE A 164 -11.43 -24.02 -0.57
N ASP A 165 -12.60 -24.48 -0.14
CA ASP A 165 -13.18 -24.13 1.15
C ASP A 165 -12.82 -25.21 2.18
N GLY A 166 -11.55 -25.28 2.55
CA GLY A 166 -11.02 -26.28 3.46
C GLY A 166 -9.70 -26.90 2.97
N LEU A 167 -9.22 -27.90 3.69
CA LEU A 167 -8.07 -28.69 3.27
C LEU A 167 -8.40 -29.53 2.03
N ALA A 168 -7.59 -29.39 0.99
CA ALA A 168 -7.70 -30.21 -0.19
C ALA A 168 -7.27 -31.64 0.13
N ASP A 169 -8.12 -32.63 -0.16
CA ASP A 169 -7.76 -34.02 -0.13
C ASP A 169 -7.01 -34.40 -1.43
N VAL A 170 -5.82 -34.97 -1.30
CA VAL A 170 -5.00 -35.40 -2.44
C VAL A 170 -5.67 -36.53 -3.25
N ASN A 171 -6.62 -37.24 -2.65
CA ASN A 171 -7.39 -38.30 -3.28
C ASN A 171 -8.73 -37.81 -3.86
N ASP A 172 -9.06 -36.49 -3.74
CA ASP A 172 -10.27 -35.95 -4.33
C ASP A 172 -10.21 -36.07 -5.86
N PRO A 173 -11.13 -36.83 -6.49
CA PRO A 173 -11.17 -36.97 -7.95
C PRO A 173 -11.38 -35.61 -8.67
N ASN A 174 -11.89 -34.59 -7.95
CA ASN A 174 -12.11 -33.24 -8.44
C ASN A 174 -11.02 -32.25 -7.97
N LEU A 175 -9.84 -32.73 -7.56
CA LEU A 175 -8.74 -31.88 -7.12
C LEU A 175 -8.35 -30.85 -8.20
N MET A 176 -8.36 -31.26 -9.47
CA MET A 176 -8.15 -30.38 -10.64
C MET A 176 -9.48 -29.71 -11.04
N ARG A 177 -9.91 -28.74 -10.26
CA ARG A 177 -11.15 -28.00 -10.50
C ARG A 177 -10.93 -26.75 -11.33
N GLY A 178 -11.99 -26.27 -11.98
CA GLY A 178 -11.99 -24.97 -12.70
C GLY A 178 -11.83 -23.80 -11.75
N GLN A 179 -11.56 -22.64 -12.34
CA GLN A 179 -11.51 -21.39 -11.59
C GLN A 179 -12.94 -20.97 -11.19
N MET A 180 -13.11 -20.53 -9.95
CA MET A 180 -14.39 -19.98 -9.50
C MET A 180 -14.62 -18.64 -10.23
N PRO A 181 -15.84 -18.38 -10.74
CA PRO A 181 -16.16 -17.09 -11.33
C PRO A 181 -15.84 -15.93 -10.39
N PHE A 182 -15.34 -14.82 -10.95
CA PHE A 182 -14.88 -13.67 -10.17
C PHE A 182 -15.95 -13.16 -9.18
N ASP A 183 -17.17 -12.96 -9.65
CA ASP A 183 -18.26 -12.45 -8.80
C ASP A 183 -18.67 -13.43 -7.70
N GLU A 184 -18.65 -14.76 -7.97
CA GLU A 184 -18.93 -15.79 -6.95
C GLU A 184 -17.84 -15.77 -5.86
N MET A 185 -16.57 -15.53 -6.24
CA MET A 185 -15.47 -15.39 -5.28
C MET A 185 -15.60 -14.10 -4.45
N VAL A 186 -15.97 -12.98 -5.08
CA VAL A 186 -16.25 -11.72 -4.38
C VAL A 186 -17.37 -11.91 -3.35
N ASP A 187 -18.44 -12.60 -3.71
CA ASP A 187 -19.58 -12.85 -2.80
C ASP A 187 -19.18 -13.76 -1.62
N TRP A 188 -18.37 -14.78 -1.87
CA TRP A 188 -17.85 -15.63 -0.79
C TRP A 188 -16.96 -14.85 0.17
N ILE A 189 -15.99 -14.07 -0.35
CA ILE A 189 -15.09 -13.24 0.47
C ILE A 189 -15.90 -12.21 1.27
N ASP A 190 -16.86 -11.54 0.64
CA ASP A 190 -17.72 -10.56 1.29
C ASP A 190 -18.48 -11.17 2.48
N ALA A 191 -19.10 -12.34 2.29
CA ALA A 191 -19.79 -13.04 3.35
C ALA A 191 -18.87 -13.42 4.53
N GLN A 192 -17.64 -13.89 4.26
CA GLN A 192 -16.65 -14.19 5.29
C GLN A 192 -16.28 -12.92 6.08
N LEU A 193 -15.97 -11.82 5.38
CA LEU A 193 -15.55 -10.57 6.02
C LEU A 193 -16.66 -9.92 6.85
N VAL A 194 -17.92 -10.00 6.40
CA VAL A 194 -19.10 -9.54 7.17
C VAL A 194 -19.31 -10.35 8.44
N ASP A 195 -19.14 -11.68 8.39
CA ASP A 195 -19.25 -12.53 9.58
C ASP A 195 -18.13 -12.22 10.58
N LEU A 196 -16.87 -12.14 10.10
CA LEU A 196 -15.69 -11.90 10.92
C LEU A 196 -15.66 -10.49 11.53
N SER A 197 -16.22 -9.48 10.84
CA SER A 197 -16.33 -8.13 11.40
C SER A 197 -17.18 -8.05 12.68
N LYS A 198 -18.02 -9.05 12.92
CA LYS A 198 -18.86 -9.15 14.14
C LYS A 198 -18.19 -9.94 15.26
N LYS A 199 -17.13 -10.69 14.97
CA LYS A 199 -16.44 -11.61 15.89
C LYS A 199 -15.11 -11.06 16.39
N LEU A 200 -14.37 -10.39 15.51
CA LEU A 200 -13.06 -9.83 15.84
C LEU A 200 -13.19 -8.51 16.63
N PRO A 201 -12.20 -8.14 17.45
CA PRO A 201 -12.15 -6.86 18.13
C PRO A 201 -12.26 -5.69 17.15
N ALA A 202 -12.91 -4.60 17.55
CA ALA A 202 -13.15 -3.46 16.66
C ALA A 202 -11.85 -2.86 16.13
N SER A 203 -10.92 -2.52 17.04
CA SER A 203 -9.62 -1.90 16.72
C SER A 203 -8.65 -2.15 17.88
N TYR A 204 -7.35 -1.97 17.61
CA TYR A 204 -6.30 -1.89 18.63
C TYR A 204 -5.69 -0.48 18.74
N LEU A 205 -6.39 0.54 18.27
CA LEU A 205 -5.98 1.93 18.42
C LEU A 205 -5.92 2.30 19.92
N ASN A 206 -4.79 2.88 20.36
CA ASN A 206 -4.49 3.24 21.73
C ASN A 206 -4.45 2.07 22.73
N GLU A 207 -4.36 0.84 22.23
CA GLU A 207 -4.22 -0.35 23.06
C GLU A 207 -2.74 -0.80 23.21
N SER A 208 -2.54 -1.92 23.92
CA SER A 208 -1.21 -2.53 24.07
C SER A 208 -0.62 -2.95 22.73
N THR A 209 0.67 -2.67 22.54
CA THR A 209 1.45 -3.09 21.36
C THR A 209 1.48 -4.60 21.13
N GLN A 210 1.09 -5.42 22.12
CA GLN A 210 1.05 -6.88 22.01
C GLN A 210 0.14 -7.38 20.88
N PHE A 211 -0.96 -6.65 20.58
CA PHE A 211 -1.92 -7.04 19.54
C PHE A 211 -1.79 -6.22 18.27
N TYR A 212 -0.78 -5.37 18.22
CA TYR A 212 -0.55 -4.47 17.11
C TYR A 212 -0.30 -5.23 15.79
N GLY A 213 -1.12 -4.96 14.78
CA GLY A 213 -1.08 -5.64 13.48
C GLY A 213 -1.90 -6.93 13.38
N ARG A 214 -2.55 -7.39 14.47
CA ARG A 214 -3.48 -8.53 14.41
C ARG A 214 -4.82 -8.10 13.81
N ALA A 215 -5.53 -9.07 13.23
CA ALA A 215 -6.81 -8.83 12.54
C ALA A 215 -7.88 -8.22 13.47
N THR A 216 -8.61 -7.25 12.92
CA THR A 216 -9.69 -6.54 13.58
C THR A 216 -10.93 -6.48 12.71
N SER A 217 -12.07 -6.12 13.30
CA SER A 217 -13.31 -5.82 12.58
C SER A 217 -13.09 -4.77 11.49
N ILE A 218 -12.37 -3.69 11.82
CA ILE A 218 -12.07 -2.62 10.86
C ILE A 218 -11.21 -3.13 9.70
N MET A 219 -10.25 -4.04 9.93
CA MET A 219 -9.49 -4.67 8.86
C MET A 219 -10.39 -5.47 7.91
N CYS A 220 -11.36 -6.22 8.45
CA CYS A 220 -12.34 -6.94 7.63
C CYS A 220 -13.15 -5.97 6.76
N LEU A 221 -13.68 -4.91 7.35
CA LEU A 221 -14.46 -3.90 6.63
C LEU A 221 -13.61 -3.12 5.61
N ALA A 222 -12.33 -2.87 5.89
CA ALA A 222 -11.41 -2.20 4.98
C ALA A 222 -11.11 -3.04 3.72
N VAL A 223 -10.79 -4.32 3.91
CA VAL A 223 -10.58 -5.25 2.78
C VAL A 223 -11.86 -5.39 1.96
N ARG A 224 -13.02 -5.54 2.63
CA ARG A 224 -14.34 -5.61 2.01
C ARG A 224 -14.64 -4.39 1.14
N ALA A 225 -14.45 -3.20 1.69
CA ALA A 225 -14.74 -1.93 1.02
C ALA A 225 -13.89 -1.75 -0.24
N ARG A 226 -12.58 -2.05 -0.18
CA ARG A 226 -11.69 -2.00 -1.35
C ARG A 226 -12.06 -3.03 -2.40
N MET A 227 -12.30 -4.28 -1.99
CA MET A 227 -12.70 -5.35 -2.90
C MET A 227 -13.98 -5.04 -3.66
N LEU A 228 -15.01 -4.55 -2.97
CA LEU A 228 -16.31 -4.24 -3.61
C LEU A 228 -16.21 -3.04 -4.55
N LEU A 229 -15.36 -2.06 -4.23
CA LEU A 229 -15.08 -0.96 -5.14
C LEU A 229 -14.33 -1.44 -6.41
N PHE A 230 -13.34 -2.33 -6.26
CA PHE A 230 -12.67 -2.96 -7.40
C PHE A 230 -13.64 -3.77 -8.26
N ALA A 231 -14.52 -4.57 -7.63
CA ALA A 231 -15.53 -5.38 -8.33
C ALA A 231 -16.60 -4.53 -9.07
N ALA A 232 -16.78 -3.28 -8.67
CA ALA A 232 -17.66 -2.34 -9.37
C ALA A 232 -17.01 -1.66 -10.57
N SER A 233 -15.67 -1.64 -10.61
CA SER A 233 -14.90 -0.93 -11.64
C SER A 233 -15.10 -1.50 -13.05
N PRO A 234 -14.97 -0.67 -14.10
CA PRO A 234 -15.07 -1.11 -15.50
C PRO A 234 -14.10 -2.25 -15.86
N LEU A 235 -13.01 -2.41 -15.14
CA LEU A 235 -12.03 -3.48 -15.40
C LEU A 235 -12.65 -4.88 -15.35
N VAL A 236 -13.52 -5.14 -14.38
CA VAL A 236 -14.09 -6.48 -14.11
C VAL A 236 -15.62 -6.54 -14.17
N ASN A 237 -16.27 -5.38 -14.27
CA ASN A 237 -17.73 -5.26 -14.30
C ASN A 237 -18.25 -5.11 -15.73
N GLY A 238 -18.41 -6.24 -16.43
CA GLY A 238 -18.91 -6.27 -17.80
C GLY A 238 -17.92 -5.80 -18.85
N ASN A 239 -16.63 -5.96 -18.60
CA ASN A 239 -15.57 -5.57 -19.52
C ASN A 239 -15.56 -6.48 -20.77
N GLU A 240 -15.70 -5.88 -21.94
CA GLU A 240 -15.73 -6.57 -23.24
C GLU A 240 -14.43 -7.35 -23.53
N TRP A 241 -13.30 -6.99 -22.93
CA TRP A 241 -12.04 -7.73 -23.07
C TRP A 241 -12.13 -9.16 -22.53
N TYR A 242 -13.06 -9.42 -21.61
CA TYR A 242 -13.33 -10.76 -21.07
C TYR A 242 -14.54 -11.43 -21.73
N ALA A 243 -15.03 -10.90 -22.86
CA ALA A 243 -16.15 -11.50 -23.59
C ALA A 243 -15.80 -12.93 -24.02
N GLY A 244 -16.66 -13.87 -23.66
CA GLY A 244 -16.46 -15.28 -23.99
C GLY A 244 -15.39 -16.00 -23.16
N PHE A 245 -14.74 -15.35 -22.18
CA PHE A 245 -13.70 -15.99 -21.37
C PHE A 245 -14.31 -17.01 -20.40
N LYS A 246 -14.16 -18.29 -20.72
CA LYS A 246 -14.82 -19.41 -20.04
C LYS A 246 -13.84 -20.38 -19.42
N ASN A 247 -14.28 -21.09 -18.39
CA ASN A 247 -13.69 -22.31 -17.89
C ASN A 247 -13.95 -23.49 -18.84
N TYR A 248 -13.26 -24.61 -18.63
CA TYR A 248 -13.46 -25.84 -19.38
C TYR A 248 -14.88 -26.42 -19.21
N ASP A 249 -15.56 -26.12 -18.09
CA ASP A 249 -16.95 -26.50 -17.81
C ASP A 249 -17.99 -25.58 -18.48
N GLY A 250 -17.54 -24.58 -19.23
CA GLY A 250 -18.38 -23.62 -19.95
C GLY A 250 -18.85 -22.41 -19.13
N LYS A 251 -18.56 -22.34 -17.83
CA LYS A 251 -18.88 -21.17 -17.00
C LYS A 251 -18.02 -19.97 -17.39
N PHE A 252 -18.64 -18.79 -17.46
CA PHE A 252 -17.93 -17.54 -17.64
C PHE A 252 -17.12 -17.23 -16.40
N ARG A 253 -15.89 -16.74 -16.58
CA ARG A 253 -15.00 -16.35 -15.49
C ARG A 253 -15.29 -14.96 -14.95
N PHE A 254 -15.85 -14.07 -15.77
CA PHE A 254 -16.23 -12.70 -15.45
C PHE A 254 -17.65 -12.42 -15.90
N SER A 255 -18.31 -11.45 -15.26
CA SER A 255 -19.60 -10.93 -15.71
C SER A 255 -19.52 -10.46 -17.17
N GLN A 256 -20.52 -10.84 -17.97
CA GLN A 256 -20.59 -10.46 -19.39
C GLN A 256 -21.40 -9.18 -19.61
N THR A 257 -21.99 -8.62 -18.56
CA THR A 257 -22.82 -7.42 -18.60
C THR A 257 -22.45 -6.51 -17.45
N TYR A 258 -22.45 -5.20 -17.71
CA TYR A 258 -22.25 -4.19 -16.69
C TYR A 258 -23.42 -4.19 -15.70
N ASP A 259 -23.10 -4.22 -14.41
CA ASP A 259 -24.07 -4.12 -13.32
C ASP A 259 -23.84 -2.85 -12.49
N PRO A 260 -24.68 -1.81 -12.65
CA PRO A 260 -24.55 -0.56 -11.89
C PRO A 260 -24.82 -0.73 -10.38
N ALA A 261 -25.50 -1.80 -9.95
CA ALA A 261 -25.76 -2.05 -8.53
C ALA A 261 -24.51 -2.33 -7.72
N LYS A 262 -23.42 -2.76 -8.36
CA LYS A 262 -22.11 -2.97 -7.71
C LYS A 262 -21.55 -1.67 -7.12
N TRP A 263 -21.76 -0.53 -7.76
CA TRP A 263 -21.34 0.77 -7.22
C TRP A 263 -22.05 1.12 -5.94
N LYS A 264 -23.37 0.85 -5.89
CA LYS A 264 -24.12 1.07 -4.64
C LYS A 264 -23.63 0.15 -3.53
N ARG A 265 -23.37 -1.13 -3.82
CA ARG A 265 -22.80 -2.09 -2.86
C ARG A 265 -21.44 -1.60 -2.33
N ALA A 266 -20.60 -1.05 -3.20
CA ALA A 266 -19.31 -0.47 -2.84
C ALA A 266 -19.48 0.78 -1.96
N ALA A 267 -20.42 1.67 -2.28
CA ALA A 267 -20.73 2.85 -1.48
C ALA A 267 -21.22 2.46 -0.07
N ASP A 268 -22.17 1.53 0.02
CA ASP A 268 -22.68 1.05 1.31
C ASP A 268 -21.57 0.43 2.18
N ALA A 269 -20.67 -0.36 1.59
CA ALA A 269 -19.54 -0.97 2.32
C ALA A 269 -18.51 0.07 2.81
N ASN A 270 -18.22 1.09 2.00
CA ASN A 270 -17.31 2.15 2.42
C ASN A 270 -17.93 3.04 3.50
N ARG A 271 -19.24 3.31 3.43
CA ARG A 271 -19.96 4.01 4.50
C ARG A 271 -19.91 3.24 5.81
N GLU A 272 -20.19 1.93 5.79
CA GLU A 272 -20.13 1.06 6.96
C GLU A 272 -18.71 1.06 7.59
N LEU A 273 -17.67 0.99 6.76
CA LEU A 273 -16.28 1.11 7.22
C LEU A 273 -16.02 2.45 7.91
N ILE A 274 -16.44 3.56 7.31
CA ILE A 274 -16.22 4.90 7.84
C ILE A 274 -16.93 5.07 9.20
N GLU A 275 -18.19 4.64 9.27
CA GLU A 275 -18.98 4.69 10.51
C GLU A 275 -18.36 3.84 11.62
N ALA A 276 -17.93 2.61 11.31
CA ALA A 276 -17.28 1.72 12.26
C ALA A 276 -15.90 2.26 12.71
N ALA A 277 -15.13 2.83 11.79
CA ALA A 277 -13.84 3.43 12.11
C ALA A 277 -14.00 4.63 13.05
N HIS A 278 -14.92 5.55 12.77
CA HIS A 278 -15.21 6.67 13.66
C HIS A 278 -15.70 6.22 15.04
N ALA A 279 -16.57 5.21 15.09
CA ALA A 279 -17.06 4.65 16.35
C ALA A 279 -15.95 4.05 17.20
N ALA A 280 -14.88 3.54 16.59
CA ALA A 280 -13.69 3.01 17.24
C ALA A 280 -12.60 4.08 17.52
N GLY A 281 -12.88 5.35 17.28
CA GLY A 281 -11.98 6.48 17.56
C GLY A 281 -10.99 6.80 16.44
N HIS A 282 -11.12 6.19 15.27
CA HIS A 282 -10.31 6.54 14.11
C HIS A 282 -10.78 7.86 13.48
N ASP A 283 -9.83 8.69 13.05
CA ASP A 283 -10.06 9.94 12.31
C ASP A 283 -8.86 10.23 11.41
N LEU A 284 -8.95 11.27 10.57
CA LEU A 284 -7.79 11.76 9.83
C LEU A 284 -6.72 12.29 10.79
N VAL A 285 -5.46 12.05 10.46
CA VAL A 285 -4.34 12.69 11.17
C VAL A 285 -4.40 14.20 10.93
N ARG A 286 -4.51 14.97 11.99
CA ARG A 286 -4.45 16.45 11.97
C ARG A 286 -3.48 16.94 13.02
N GLU A 287 -2.49 17.70 12.56
CA GLU A 287 -1.56 18.47 13.40
C GLU A 287 -1.96 19.93 13.39
N TYR A 288 -1.77 20.60 14.51
CA TYR A 288 -2.21 21.97 14.67
C TYR A 288 -1.06 22.91 15.00
N ASN A 289 -1.14 24.11 14.45
CA ASN A 289 -0.31 25.25 14.82
C ASN A 289 -0.74 25.84 16.18
N ALA A 290 0.04 26.77 16.73
CA ALA A 290 -0.24 27.38 18.02
C ALA A 290 -1.53 28.22 18.02
N ASP A 291 -1.96 28.73 16.87
CA ASP A 291 -3.20 29.49 16.70
C ASP A 291 -4.44 28.60 16.47
N GLY A 292 -4.29 27.29 16.52
CA GLY A 292 -5.36 26.33 16.29
C GLY A 292 -5.64 26.01 14.82
N SER A 293 -4.95 26.64 13.86
CA SER A 293 -5.05 26.26 12.44
C SER A 293 -4.36 24.92 12.17
N ILE A 294 -4.84 24.17 11.18
CA ILE A 294 -4.19 22.92 10.76
C ILE A 294 -2.79 23.24 10.20
N ASP A 295 -1.78 22.42 10.59
CA ASP A 295 -0.48 22.36 9.92
C ASP A 295 -0.56 21.29 8.83
N PRO A 296 -0.76 21.65 7.56
CA PRO A 296 -0.99 20.67 6.50
C PRO A 296 0.25 19.82 6.18
N PHE A 297 1.45 20.38 6.39
CA PHE A 297 2.69 19.62 6.18
C PHE A 297 2.83 18.51 7.21
N MET A 298 2.74 18.86 8.51
CA MET A 298 2.86 17.87 9.58
C MET A 298 1.71 16.88 9.57
N SER A 299 0.49 17.33 9.26
CA SER A 299 -0.66 16.43 9.13
C SER A 299 -0.45 15.37 8.06
N CYS A 300 -0.03 15.76 6.85
CA CYS A 300 0.23 14.82 5.77
C CYS A 300 1.50 13.97 6.01
N TYR A 301 2.52 14.53 6.66
CA TYR A 301 3.74 13.80 7.02
C TYR A 301 3.43 12.71 8.05
N ASN A 302 2.75 13.04 9.12
CA ASN A 302 2.49 12.15 10.25
C ASN A 302 1.54 10.98 9.94
N VAL A 303 0.81 11.02 8.82
CA VAL A 303 0.08 9.83 8.33
C VAL A 303 0.99 8.60 8.27
N PHE A 304 2.27 8.77 7.89
CA PHE A 304 3.21 7.66 7.70
C PHE A 304 4.20 7.48 8.88
N PHE A 305 4.28 8.47 9.79
CA PHE A 305 5.33 8.48 10.82
C PHE A 305 4.82 8.35 12.25
N LEU A 306 3.51 8.48 12.48
CA LEU A 306 2.93 8.09 13.76
C LEU A 306 3.03 6.57 13.95
N ARG A 307 3.27 6.16 15.19
CA ARG A 307 3.17 4.75 15.54
C ARG A 307 1.74 4.27 15.28
N GLY A 308 1.60 3.05 14.78
CA GLY A 308 0.30 2.57 14.37
C GLY A 308 -0.71 2.38 15.51
N ASP A 309 -0.23 2.11 16.74
CA ASP A 309 -1.07 2.06 17.94
C ASP A 309 -1.58 3.46 18.36
N GLN A 310 -1.02 4.52 17.82
CA GLN A 310 -1.36 5.93 18.05
C GLN A 310 -1.78 6.66 16.78
N ASN A 311 -1.82 5.98 15.65
CA ASN A 311 -2.18 6.56 14.36
C ASN A 311 -3.68 6.41 14.12
N PRO A 312 -4.48 7.47 14.29
CA PRO A 312 -5.92 7.37 14.17
C PRO A 312 -6.37 7.11 12.72
N GLU A 313 -5.53 7.36 11.73
CA GLU A 313 -5.89 7.16 10.33
C GLU A 313 -5.59 5.75 9.82
N ALA A 314 -4.71 5.00 10.49
CA ALA A 314 -4.30 3.67 10.07
C ALA A 314 -5.38 2.63 10.41
N LEU A 315 -5.93 1.96 9.38
CA LEU A 315 -7.00 0.96 9.53
C LEU A 315 -6.48 -0.48 9.35
N PHE A 316 -5.52 -0.69 8.46
CA PHE A 316 -4.86 -1.97 8.26
C PHE A 316 -3.36 -1.75 8.16
N ILE A 317 -2.61 -2.40 9.03
CA ILE A 317 -1.16 -2.23 9.13
C ILE A 317 -0.44 -3.58 9.12
N ARG A 318 0.82 -3.51 8.69
CA ARG A 318 1.83 -4.53 8.97
C ARG A 318 2.89 -3.93 9.90
N SER A 319 3.14 -4.59 11.03
CA SER A 319 4.08 -4.08 12.05
C SER A 319 5.55 -4.27 11.67
N ASP A 320 5.88 -5.30 10.89
CA ASP A 320 7.24 -5.61 10.43
C ASP A 320 7.38 -5.22 8.95
N CYS A 321 8.17 -4.19 8.68
CA CYS A 321 8.35 -3.61 7.35
C CYS A 321 9.80 -3.26 7.05
N ASN A 322 10.21 -3.40 5.80
CA ASN A 322 11.55 -3.04 5.34
C ASN A 322 11.63 -1.57 4.87
N PHE A 323 11.25 -0.65 5.76
CA PHE A 323 11.32 0.79 5.48
C PHE A 323 12.75 1.30 5.33
N SER A 324 13.75 0.64 5.93
CA SER A 324 15.16 1.03 5.81
C SER A 324 15.70 0.89 4.39
N GLU A 325 15.37 -0.22 3.69
CA GLU A 325 15.74 -0.38 2.28
C GLU A 325 15.02 0.62 1.39
N PHE A 326 13.73 0.87 1.64
CA PHE A 326 13.00 1.91 0.93
C PHE A 326 13.67 3.28 1.06
N GLU A 327 13.99 3.72 2.29
CA GLU A 327 14.66 4.99 2.56
C GLU A 327 16.03 5.07 1.91
N LYS A 328 16.78 3.97 1.90
CA LYS A 328 18.09 3.90 1.27
C LYS A 328 18.04 4.21 -0.23
N HIS A 329 17.04 3.66 -0.94
CA HIS A 329 16.86 3.93 -2.37
C HIS A 329 16.32 5.34 -2.66
N ALA A 330 15.57 5.93 -1.72
CA ALA A 330 15.07 7.31 -1.83
C ALA A 330 16.07 8.38 -1.32
N THR A 331 17.19 7.99 -0.70
CA THR A 331 18.22 8.88 -0.19
C THR A 331 19.29 9.12 -1.26
N PRO A 332 19.75 10.40 -1.45
CA PRO A 332 20.82 10.72 -2.39
C PRO A 332 22.09 9.90 -2.13
N ARG A 333 22.78 9.49 -3.19
CA ARG A 333 24.03 8.71 -3.11
C ARG A 333 25.10 9.37 -2.25
N GLY A 334 25.30 10.66 -2.40
CA GLY A 334 26.26 11.43 -1.61
C GLY A 334 25.89 11.61 -0.14
N ALA A 335 24.69 11.18 0.26
CA ALA A 335 24.24 11.06 1.64
C ALA A 335 24.23 9.59 2.14
N SER A 336 25.00 8.73 1.50
CA SER A 336 25.11 7.29 1.77
C SER A 336 23.86 6.48 1.42
N GLY A 337 22.97 7.01 0.59
CA GLY A 337 21.87 6.29 -0.01
C GLY A 337 22.24 5.65 -1.35
N ASN A 338 21.26 5.02 -2.00
CA ASN A 338 21.40 4.47 -3.34
C ASN A 338 20.82 5.40 -4.42
N GLY A 339 19.98 6.40 -4.08
CA GLY A 339 19.50 7.43 -4.99
C GLY A 339 18.76 6.94 -6.23
N GLY A 340 18.28 5.69 -6.23
CA GLY A 340 17.70 5.04 -7.40
C GLY A 340 16.16 5.06 -7.46
N LEU A 341 15.48 5.68 -6.52
CA LEU A 341 14.03 5.79 -6.49
C LEU A 341 13.58 7.22 -6.78
N GLY A 342 13.29 7.50 -8.04
CA GLY A 342 12.77 8.77 -8.52
C GLY A 342 11.25 8.87 -8.50
N VAL A 343 10.75 10.00 -9.02
CA VAL A 343 9.33 10.20 -9.34
C VAL A 343 9.20 10.67 -10.80
N TYR A 344 8.12 10.29 -11.47
CA TYR A 344 7.88 10.74 -12.84
C TYR A 344 7.47 12.22 -12.90
N GLN A 345 7.77 12.87 -14.03
CA GLN A 345 7.35 14.26 -14.28
C GLN A 345 5.83 14.42 -14.20
N THR A 346 5.08 13.43 -14.66
CA THR A 346 3.61 13.41 -14.60
C THR A 346 3.08 13.54 -13.17
N LEU A 347 3.75 12.95 -12.17
CA LEU A 347 3.42 13.15 -10.76
C LEU A 347 3.79 14.56 -10.29
N VAL A 348 4.96 15.07 -10.68
CA VAL A 348 5.39 16.46 -10.38
C VAL A 348 4.36 17.48 -10.90
N ASP A 349 3.85 17.26 -12.10
CA ASP A 349 2.87 18.10 -12.77
C ASP A 349 1.47 18.02 -12.12
N ALA A 350 1.11 16.88 -11.56
CA ALA A 350 -0.18 16.67 -10.92
C ALA A 350 -0.38 17.50 -9.64
N PHE A 351 0.68 17.85 -8.93
CA PHE A 351 0.53 18.69 -7.72
C PHE A 351 0.07 20.10 -8.07
N ALA A 352 -0.95 20.59 -7.37
CA ALA A 352 -1.50 21.92 -7.55
C ALA A 352 -0.55 23.03 -7.04
N MET A 353 -0.87 24.27 -7.39
CA MET A 353 -0.35 25.45 -6.71
C MET A 353 -1.04 25.61 -5.34
N LYS A 354 -0.47 26.42 -4.46
CA LYS A 354 -1.00 26.68 -3.10
C LYS A 354 -2.42 27.23 -3.04
N ASP A 355 -2.88 27.84 -4.13
CA ASP A 355 -4.24 28.37 -4.29
C ASP A 355 -5.21 27.36 -4.89
N GLY A 356 -4.76 26.11 -5.14
CA GLY A 356 -5.54 25.03 -5.70
C GLY A 356 -5.63 25.00 -7.23
N SER A 357 -5.05 25.98 -7.92
CA SER A 357 -4.99 25.97 -9.39
C SER A 357 -4.02 24.87 -9.88
N LEU A 358 -4.43 24.14 -10.92
CA LEU A 358 -3.55 23.16 -11.56
C LEU A 358 -2.55 23.88 -12.46
N PRO A 359 -1.23 23.61 -12.31
CA PRO A 359 -0.20 24.23 -13.14
C PRO A 359 -0.23 23.70 -14.58
N ILE A 360 -0.57 22.44 -14.75
CA ILE A 360 -0.65 21.74 -16.03
C ILE A 360 -2.10 21.28 -16.24
N THR A 361 -2.69 21.61 -17.38
CA THR A 361 -4.07 21.26 -17.75
C THR A 361 -4.18 20.13 -18.76
N GLY A 362 -3.06 19.60 -19.21
CA GLY A 362 -2.99 18.52 -20.16
C GLY A 362 -1.62 18.45 -20.87
N TYR A 363 -1.53 17.60 -21.87
CA TYR A 363 -0.33 17.43 -22.68
C TYR A 363 -0.69 17.49 -24.16
N ASP A 364 0.19 18.07 -25.00
CA ASP A 364 -0.03 18.02 -26.44
C ASP A 364 0.15 16.58 -26.97
N GLY A 365 -0.75 16.16 -27.87
CA GLY A 365 -0.83 14.77 -28.33
C GLY A 365 0.37 14.28 -29.17
N ASN A 366 1.32 15.14 -29.55
CA ASN A 366 2.41 14.75 -30.43
C ASN A 366 3.73 14.44 -29.70
N TYR A 367 4.02 15.15 -28.61
CA TYR A 367 5.30 15.05 -27.90
C TYR A 367 5.18 15.07 -26.38
N GLY A 368 3.96 15.01 -25.84
CA GLY A 368 3.74 15.04 -24.40
C GLY A 368 4.19 16.34 -23.74
N LYS A 369 4.16 17.48 -24.47
CA LYS A 369 4.51 18.78 -23.87
C LYS A 369 3.40 19.24 -22.95
N PRO A 370 3.74 19.73 -21.74
CA PRO A 370 2.73 20.20 -20.81
C PRO A 370 2.02 21.47 -21.34
N ILE A 371 0.71 21.49 -21.22
CA ILE A 371 -0.12 22.67 -21.47
C ILE A 371 -0.19 23.46 -20.18
N ILE A 372 0.61 24.53 -20.10
CA ILE A 372 0.75 25.35 -18.88
C ILE A 372 -0.49 26.23 -18.70
N ASN A 373 -1.09 26.16 -17.52
CA ASN A 373 -2.11 27.08 -17.08
C ASN A 373 -1.48 28.45 -16.73
N LYS A 374 -1.63 29.41 -17.60
CA LYS A 374 -1.04 30.75 -17.42
C LYS A 374 -1.64 31.53 -16.24
N GLU A 375 -2.86 31.22 -15.83
CA GLU A 375 -3.57 31.89 -14.74
C GLU A 375 -3.11 31.39 -13.36
N SER A 376 -2.48 30.22 -13.29
CA SER A 376 -1.98 29.63 -12.04
C SER A 376 -0.73 30.33 -11.48
N GLY A 377 -0.10 31.23 -12.24
CA GLY A 377 1.18 31.82 -11.88
C GLY A 377 2.38 30.87 -11.98
N TYR A 378 2.15 29.62 -12.40
CA TYR A 378 3.20 28.63 -12.64
C TYR A 378 4.06 28.97 -13.84
N THR A 379 5.36 28.73 -13.73
CA THR A 379 6.30 28.85 -14.85
C THR A 379 7.44 27.85 -14.73
N GLU A 380 7.85 27.29 -15.87
CA GLU A 380 9.03 26.44 -16.00
C GLU A 380 10.29 27.25 -16.37
N ARG A 381 10.31 28.55 -16.11
CA ARG A 381 11.43 29.41 -16.48
C ARG A 381 11.89 30.27 -15.32
N GLY A 382 13.22 30.40 -15.20
CA GLY A 382 13.85 31.29 -14.22
C GLY A 382 13.86 30.72 -12.80
N PHE A 383 14.38 31.55 -11.90
CA PHE A 383 14.64 31.19 -10.51
C PHE A 383 13.97 32.18 -9.58
N SER A 384 13.49 31.70 -8.45
CA SER A 384 12.82 32.50 -7.45
C SER A 384 13.76 33.54 -6.84
N ALA A 385 13.33 34.79 -6.80
CA ALA A 385 14.03 35.85 -6.07
C ALA A 385 13.83 35.78 -4.54
N GLN A 386 12.79 35.09 -4.09
CA GLN A 386 12.39 35.02 -2.69
C GLN A 386 12.31 33.60 -2.19
N LYS A 387 12.46 33.45 -0.86
CA LYS A 387 12.20 32.20 -0.15
C LYS A 387 10.70 31.91 -0.11
N ASP A 388 10.30 30.63 -0.22
CA ASP A 388 8.94 30.19 0.12
C ASP A 388 8.93 29.75 1.59
N ILE A 389 8.28 30.54 2.43
CA ILE A 389 8.16 30.33 3.88
C ILE A 389 6.71 29.98 4.18
N ARG A 390 6.51 28.89 4.93
CA ARG A 390 5.18 28.39 5.28
C ARG A 390 5.00 28.31 6.79
N LYS A 391 3.77 28.48 7.24
CA LYS A 391 3.35 28.23 8.61
C LYS A 391 3.30 26.72 8.82
N THR A 392 4.36 26.15 9.40
CA THR A 392 4.49 24.71 9.64
C THR A 392 5.67 24.41 10.57
N LYS A 393 5.56 23.33 11.32
CA LYS A 393 6.67 22.73 12.07
C LYS A 393 7.54 21.82 11.21
N TYR A 394 7.16 21.55 9.96
CA TYR A 394 7.92 20.72 9.02
C TYR A 394 9.20 21.44 8.60
N ASN A 395 10.37 20.95 9.05
CA ASN A 395 11.66 21.61 8.92
C ASN A 395 12.55 20.95 7.87
N LEU A 396 12.30 21.26 6.60
CA LEU A 396 13.05 20.72 5.46
C LEU A 396 14.47 21.32 5.37
N TYR A 397 14.66 22.56 5.81
CA TYR A 397 15.93 23.30 5.73
C TYR A 397 16.69 23.34 7.07
N ARG A 398 16.47 22.35 7.95
CA ARG A 398 17.22 22.21 9.20
C ARG A 398 18.73 22.27 8.92
N ASN A 399 19.48 23.01 9.74
CA ASN A 399 20.92 23.25 9.62
C ASN A 399 21.37 23.95 8.31
N CYS A 400 20.47 24.50 7.50
CA CYS A 400 20.84 25.24 6.30
C CYS A 400 21.29 26.66 6.66
N PRO A 401 22.52 27.07 6.32
CA PRO A 401 23.00 28.43 6.56
C PRO A 401 22.08 29.47 5.90
N GLY A 402 21.65 30.47 6.68
CA GLY A 402 20.80 31.55 6.19
C GLY A 402 19.35 31.14 5.85
N ALA A 403 18.94 29.89 6.13
CA ALA A 403 17.55 29.50 6.02
C ALA A 403 16.70 30.14 7.14
N THR A 404 15.41 30.28 6.86
CA THR A 404 14.41 30.59 7.89
C THR A 404 13.86 29.28 8.41
N VAL A 405 14.27 28.90 9.61
CA VAL A 405 13.89 27.64 10.23
C VAL A 405 13.49 27.85 11.68
N ASP A 406 12.42 27.17 12.11
CA ASP A 406 11.87 27.23 13.47
C ASP A 406 11.66 28.67 13.99
N SER A 407 11.42 29.62 13.08
CA SER A 407 11.10 30.99 13.48
C SER A 407 9.67 31.07 13.98
N VAL A 408 9.48 31.65 15.16
CA VAL A 408 8.16 31.87 15.77
C VAL A 408 7.65 33.24 15.39
N GLY A 409 6.46 33.31 14.76
CA GLY A 409 5.79 34.55 14.43
C GLY A 409 5.13 35.22 15.64
N ALA A 410 4.61 36.43 15.44
CA ALA A 410 3.85 37.15 16.47
C ALA A 410 2.56 36.44 16.91
N ASP A 411 2.05 35.51 16.09
CA ASP A 411 0.92 34.64 16.34
C ASP A 411 1.30 33.37 17.15
N GLY A 412 2.57 33.25 17.55
CA GLY A 412 3.09 32.06 18.26
C GLY A 412 3.30 30.82 17.37
N CYS A 413 3.01 30.92 16.07
CA CYS A 413 3.16 29.80 15.14
C CYS A 413 4.59 29.66 14.64
N THR A 414 5.00 28.42 14.35
CA THR A 414 6.30 28.13 13.74
C THR A 414 6.22 28.34 12.23
N TYR A 415 7.26 28.97 11.67
CA TYR A 415 7.42 29.20 10.24
C TYR A 415 8.72 28.59 9.75
N ASN A 416 8.62 27.80 8.70
CA ASN A 416 9.75 27.12 8.08
C ASN A 416 9.83 27.39 6.58
N GLN A 417 11.06 27.50 6.08
CA GLN A 417 11.36 27.58 4.66
C GLN A 417 11.12 26.23 4.00
N VAL A 418 10.36 26.21 2.88
CA VAL A 418 10.12 25.01 2.07
C VAL A 418 10.82 25.08 0.71
N ALA A 419 11.15 26.30 0.22
CA ALA A 419 12.02 26.52 -0.92
C ALA A 419 12.93 27.73 -0.68
N ALA A 420 14.19 27.64 -1.10
CA ALA A 420 15.16 28.72 -0.98
C ALA A 420 14.97 29.78 -2.09
N SER A 421 15.50 31.01 -1.90
CA SER A 421 15.74 31.90 -3.03
C SER A 421 16.74 31.23 -3.99
N GLY A 422 16.57 31.42 -5.30
CA GLY A 422 17.34 30.74 -6.32
C GLY A 422 16.79 29.34 -6.67
N THR A 423 15.69 28.89 -6.06
CA THR A 423 14.98 27.68 -6.50
C THR A 423 14.34 27.91 -7.85
N TYR A 424 14.39 26.90 -8.74
CA TYR A 424 13.72 26.93 -10.04
C TYR A 424 12.22 27.15 -9.87
N ASN A 425 11.64 28.06 -10.62
CA ASN A 425 10.29 28.56 -10.35
C ASN A 425 9.19 27.47 -10.37
N MET A 426 9.39 26.40 -11.14
CA MET A 426 8.42 25.29 -11.17
C MET A 426 8.22 24.58 -9.83
N TYR A 427 9.12 24.75 -8.87
CA TYR A 427 9.06 24.12 -7.55
C TYR A 427 8.55 25.04 -6.45
N VAL A 428 8.27 26.31 -6.77
CA VAL A 428 7.90 27.33 -5.79
C VAL A 428 6.39 27.58 -5.82
N GLY A 429 5.80 27.83 -4.66
CA GLY A 429 4.37 28.11 -4.57
C GLY A 429 3.46 26.90 -4.73
N ARG A 430 4.00 25.68 -4.67
CA ARG A 430 3.24 24.43 -4.79
C ARG A 430 2.48 24.09 -3.49
N GLU A 431 1.55 23.18 -3.58
CA GLU A 431 0.82 22.63 -2.43
C GLU A 431 1.74 21.89 -1.44
N PRO A 432 1.33 21.70 -0.16
CA PRO A 432 2.16 21.06 0.86
C PRO A 432 2.64 19.65 0.48
N ARG A 433 1.76 18.83 -0.12
CA ARG A 433 2.07 17.44 -0.47
C ARG A 433 3.19 17.33 -1.51
N PHE A 434 3.38 18.33 -2.37
CA PHE A 434 4.51 18.42 -3.28
C PHE A 434 5.85 18.36 -2.53
N TYR A 435 6.02 19.20 -1.52
CA TYR A 435 7.26 19.29 -0.73
C TYR A 435 7.53 18.03 0.12
N LEU A 436 6.48 17.25 0.41
CA LEU A 436 6.55 15.98 1.11
C LEU A 436 6.86 14.79 0.19
N THR A 437 6.72 14.98 -1.14
CA THR A 437 6.83 13.87 -2.10
C THR A 437 8.04 14.02 -3.02
N VAL A 438 8.39 15.23 -3.43
CA VAL A 438 9.39 15.47 -4.47
C VAL A 438 10.66 16.10 -3.89
N MET A 439 11.80 15.50 -4.20
CA MET A 439 13.13 16.09 -4.00
C MET A 439 13.70 16.45 -5.36
N TRP A 440 14.13 17.72 -5.52
CA TRP A 440 14.65 18.24 -6.78
C TRP A 440 16.12 18.66 -6.69
N ASN A 441 16.79 18.85 -7.81
CA ASN A 441 18.17 19.30 -7.87
C ASN A 441 18.36 20.66 -7.17
N ARG A 442 19.40 20.79 -6.35
CA ARG A 442 19.73 21.96 -5.51
C ARG A 442 18.79 22.18 -4.31
N GLN A 443 17.91 21.23 -4.00
CA GLN A 443 17.21 21.26 -2.72
C GLN A 443 18.20 20.95 -1.58
N TRP A 444 18.03 21.62 -0.44
CA TRP A 444 18.81 21.33 0.76
C TRP A 444 18.51 19.93 1.30
N TYR A 445 19.57 19.21 1.66
CA TYR A 445 19.45 17.91 2.32
C TYR A 445 20.16 17.97 3.69
N HIS A 446 19.37 18.14 4.75
CA HIS A 446 19.86 18.47 6.08
C HIS A 446 20.79 17.42 6.71
N GLN A 447 20.65 16.14 6.37
CA GLN A 447 21.51 15.08 6.90
C GLN A 447 22.92 15.08 6.29
N ALA A 448 23.06 15.57 5.11
CA ALA A 448 24.34 15.76 4.44
C ALA A 448 24.86 17.20 4.55
N GLU A 449 24.06 18.12 5.13
CA GLU A 449 24.36 19.55 5.28
C GLU A 449 24.82 20.22 3.98
N ARG A 450 24.17 19.86 2.87
CA ARG A 450 24.44 20.39 1.53
C ARG A 450 23.22 20.31 0.63
N GLU A 451 23.31 21.00 -0.49
CA GLU A 451 22.33 20.85 -1.57
C GLU A 451 22.53 19.50 -2.29
N VAL A 452 21.42 18.91 -2.74
CA VAL A 452 21.44 17.75 -3.63
C VAL A 452 21.97 18.16 -5.00
N GLN A 453 22.83 17.34 -5.60
CA GLN A 453 23.53 17.59 -6.85
C GLN A 453 23.23 16.47 -7.86
N MET A 454 22.12 16.60 -8.59
CA MET A 454 21.58 15.55 -9.47
C MET A 454 21.96 15.70 -10.95
N MET A 455 22.72 16.73 -11.31
CA MET A 455 23.17 16.90 -12.69
C MET A 455 24.15 15.80 -13.09
N SER A 456 24.30 15.56 -14.39
CA SER A 456 25.26 14.58 -14.92
C SER A 456 26.67 14.87 -14.40
N ASN A 457 27.34 13.82 -13.93
CA ASN A 457 28.68 13.86 -13.30
C ASN A 457 28.79 14.62 -11.96
N GLU A 458 27.67 15.02 -11.37
CA GLU A 458 27.65 15.55 -10.00
C GLU A 458 27.55 14.41 -8.96
N GLN A 459 27.66 14.77 -7.67
CA GLN A 459 27.77 13.82 -6.57
C GLN A 459 26.57 12.84 -6.46
N ASP A 460 25.34 13.33 -6.72
CA ASP A 460 24.12 12.53 -6.64
C ASP A 460 23.56 12.17 -8.03
N GLY A 461 24.23 12.61 -9.11
CA GLY A 461 23.79 12.44 -10.48
C GLY A 461 24.44 11.27 -11.21
N GLY A 462 23.93 11.02 -12.43
CA GLY A 462 24.43 9.98 -13.31
C GLY A 462 25.78 10.29 -14.00
N PRO A 463 26.30 9.36 -14.77
CA PRO A 463 25.75 8.07 -15.16
C PRO A 463 26.09 6.94 -14.15
N THR A 464 25.20 6.59 -13.29
CA THR A 464 25.30 5.47 -12.35
C THR A 464 23.91 4.92 -12.03
N HIS A 465 23.83 3.67 -11.55
CA HIS A 465 22.60 3.10 -11.06
C HIS A 465 22.09 3.74 -9.75
N ASP A 466 23.00 4.33 -8.97
CA ASP A 466 22.70 5.04 -7.72
C ASP A 466 22.35 6.52 -7.95
N ALA A 467 21.59 6.81 -8.98
CA ALA A 467 21.14 8.16 -9.30
C ALA A 467 19.76 8.13 -9.96
N PRO A 468 18.92 9.16 -9.72
CA PRO A 468 17.66 9.30 -10.43
C PRO A 468 17.92 9.56 -11.93
N GLN A 469 17.02 9.08 -12.79
CA GLN A 469 17.18 9.23 -14.24
C GLN A 469 16.60 10.53 -14.78
N ASN A 470 15.57 11.04 -14.11
CA ASN A 470 14.82 12.23 -14.49
C ASN A 470 15.11 13.47 -13.64
N GLY A 471 16.05 13.39 -12.69
CA GLY A 471 16.46 14.53 -11.85
C GLY A 471 15.60 14.76 -10.61
N TYR A 472 14.74 13.79 -10.24
CA TYR A 472 13.95 13.80 -9.03
C TYR A 472 14.23 12.57 -8.18
N LEU A 473 14.13 12.73 -6.85
CA LEU A 473 14.04 11.60 -5.91
C LEU A 473 12.73 11.67 -5.14
N ASN A 474 12.22 10.50 -4.79
CA ASN A 474 11.06 10.38 -3.93
C ASN A 474 11.41 10.79 -2.49
N ARG A 475 10.54 11.62 -1.87
CA ARG A 475 10.61 11.96 -0.43
C ARG A 475 9.47 11.35 0.37
N LYS A 476 8.41 10.93 -0.29
CA LYS A 476 7.25 10.35 0.35
C LYS A 476 7.63 9.10 1.14
N LYS A 477 7.11 8.96 2.35
CA LYS A 477 7.47 7.88 3.28
C LYS A 477 8.96 7.86 3.69
N VAL A 478 9.72 8.96 3.48
CA VAL A 478 11.11 9.10 3.92
C VAL A 478 11.15 9.96 5.18
N SER A 479 11.66 9.42 6.28
CA SER A 479 11.73 10.13 7.56
C SER A 479 12.72 11.29 7.49
N LEU A 480 12.35 12.45 8.05
CA LEU A 480 13.29 13.54 8.27
C LEU A 480 14.39 13.17 9.28
N ASP A 481 14.13 12.22 10.16
CA ASP A 481 15.06 11.81 11.22
C ASP A 481 15.88 10.55 10.87
N GLN A 482 15.69 9.99 9.64
CA GLN A 482 16.55 8.91 9.16
C GLN A 482 17.98 9.42 8.88
N ASN A 483 18.97 8.57 9.05
CA ASN A 483 20.35 8.86 8.67
C ASN A 483 21.03 7.59 8.17
N GLN A 484 21.13 7.45 6.86
CA GLN A 484 21.71 6.25 6.21
C GLN A 484 23.17 6.02 6.61
N ARG A 485 23.94 7.10 6.78
CA ARG A 485 25.36 7.02 7.16
C ARG A 485 25.56 6.40 8.54
N ASN A 486 24.64 6.67 9.45
CA ASN A 486 24.70 6.22 10.84
C ASN A 486 23.78 5.01 11.13
N GLY A 487 23.09 4.47 10.12
CA GLY A 487 22.14 3.37 10.28
C GLY A 487 20.92 3.73 11.13
N ILE A 488 20.49 5.01 11.13
CA ILE A 488 19.35 5.48 11.91
C ILE A 488 18.10 5.44 11.04
N HIS A 489 17.15 4.60 11.42
CA HIS A 489 15.85 4.43 10.76
C HIS A 489 14.75 4.39 11.80
N PRO A 490 14.06 5.52 12.07
CA PRO A 490 12.95 5.54 13.02
C PRO A 490 11.88 4.52 12.65
N TYR A 491 11.54 3.67 13.63
CA TYR A 491 10.53 2.63 13.43
C TYR A 491 9.16 3.22 13.09
N ARG A 492 8.50 2.61 12.13
CA ARG A 492 7.10 2.85 11.76
C ARG A 492 6.50 1.62 11.08
N PRO A 493 5.19 1.41 11.21
CA PRO A 493 4.52 0.31 10.53
C PRO A 493 4.31 0.62 9.06
N GLY A 494 4.06 -0.42 8.28
CA GLY A 494 3.47 -0.32 6.97
C GLY A 494 1.96 -0.15 7.06
N ILE A 495 1.42 0.89 6.44
CA ILE A 495 -0.02 1.13 6.38
C ILE A 495 -0.54 0.63 5.05
N LEU A 496 -1.36 -0.42 5.09
CA LEU A 496 -1.95 -1.04 3.90
C LEU A 496 -3.31 -0.44 3.54
N TYR A 497 -4.04 0.04 4.54
CA TYR A 497 -5.31 0.72 4.34
C TYR A 497 -5.48 1.83 5.38
N ARG A 498 -6.00 2.98 4.99
CA ARG A 498 -6.21 4.13 5.86
C ARG A 498 -7.55 4.82 5.62
N LEU A 499 -8.01 5.60 6.60
CA LEU A 499 -9.32 6.25 6.56
C LEU A 499 -9.44 7.26 5.40
N GLY A 500 -8.35 7.99 5.07
CA GLY A 500 -8.34 8.88 3.92
C GLY A 500 -8.65 8.17 2.59
N GLU A 501 -8.20 6.92 2.42
CA GLU A 501 -8.58 6.10 1.26
C GLU A 501 -10.08 5.72 1.30
N ALA A 502 -10.60 5.35 2.48
CA ALA A 502 -12.02 5.04 2.62
C ALA A 502 -12.91 6.22 2.21
N TYR A 503 -12.51 7.45 2.56
CA TYR A 503 -13.22 8.66 2.15
C TYR A 503 -13.25 8.84 0.63
N LEU A 504 -12.11 8.66 -0.03
CA LEU A 504 -12.02 8.76 -1.49
C LEU A 504 -12.79 7.62 -2.18
N ASN A 505 -12.72 6.39 -1.64
CA ASN A 505 -13.47 5.25 -2.15
C ASN A 505 -14.98 5.46 -2.05
N TYR A 506 -15.44 6.01 -0.93
CA TYR A 506 -16.85 6.32 -0.73
C TYR A 506 -17.31 7.42 -1.69
N ALA A 507 -16.54 8.51 -1.83
CA ALA A 507 -16.85 9.59 -2.75
C ALA A 507 -16.92 9.10 -4.21
N GLU A 508 -16.00 8.23 -4.65
CA GLU A 508 -16.02 7.64 -5.99
C GLU A 508 -17.26 6.77 -6.20
N ALA A 509 -17.51 5.82 -5.29
CA ALA A 509 -18.65 4.93 -5.41
C ALA A 509 -19.98 5.69 -5.43
N LEU A 510 -20.13 6.74 -4.60
CA LEU A 510 -21.29 7.62 -4.62
C LEU A 510 -21.41 8.40 -5.93
N ASN A 511 -20.32 8.93 -6.45
CA ASN A 511 -20.36 9.67 -7.71
C ASN A 511 -20.87 8.81 -8.87
N GLU A 512 -20.59 7.50 -8.83
CA GLU A 512 -21.07 6.58 -9.88
C GLU A 512 -22.51 6.09 -9.68
N CYS A 513 -23.02 5.96 -8.44
CA CYS A 513 -24.37 5.45 -8.20
C CYS A 513 -25.40 6.51 -7.76
N ASP A 514 -24.97 7.64 -7.21
CA ASP A 514 -25.82 8.73 -6.70
C ASP A 514 -25.13 10.09 -6.91
N PRO A 515 -24.92 10.52 -8.18
CA PRO A 515 -24.23 11.77 -8.51
C PRO A 515 -24.92 12.99 -7.85
N GLY A 516 -24.13 13.86 -7.25
CA GLY A 516 -24.62 15.04 -6.53
C GLY A 516 -24.97 14.79 -5.07
N ASN A 517 -24.76 13.59 -4.55
CA ASN A 517 -24.88 13.32 -3.13
C ASN A 517 -23.92 14.22 -2.33
N PRO A 518 -24.40 14.92 -1.28
CA PRO A 518 -23.57 15.89 -0.53
C PRO A 518 -22.38 15.25 0.17
N ASP A 519 -22.44 13.96 0.49
CA ASP A 519 -21.32 13.26 1.12
C ASP A 519 -20.11 13.16 0.19
N ILE A 520 -20.27 13.21 -1.13
CA ILE A 520 -19.15 13.20 -2.09
C ILE A 520 -18.19 14.36 -1.79
N LEU A 521 -18.71 15.59 -1.83
CA LEU A 521 -17.89 16.78 -1.55
C LEU A 521 -17.49 16.88 -0.08
N LYS A 522 -18.30 16.40 0.85
CA LYS A 522 -17.97 16.38 2.27
C LYS A 522 -16.67 15.60 2.52
N TYR A 523 -16.58 14.36 2.08
CA TYR A 523 -15.42 13.50 2.34
C TYR A 523 -14.20 13.91 1.51
N LEU A 524 -14.40 14.35 0.28
CA LEU A 524 -13.34 14.90 -0.56
C LEU A 524 -12.71 16.16 0.08
N ASN A 525 -13.55 17.05 0.61
CA ASN A 525 -13.13 18.29 1.24
C ASN A 525 -12.42 18.09 2.59
N LEU A 526 -12.69 17.02 3.35
CA LEU A 526 -11.93 16.69 4.55
C LEU A 526 -10.46 16.38 4.22
N ILE A 527 -10.20 15.70 3.10
CA ILE A 527 -8.83 15.45 2.62
C ILE A 527 -8.16 16.77 2.22
N ARG A 528 -8.85 17.62 1.47
CA ARG A 528 -8.31 18.90 1.00
C ARG A 528 -8.04 19.86 2.15
N GLU A 529 -8.95 19.95 3.11
CA GLU A 529 -8.78 20.75 4.33
C GLU A 529 -7.51 20.34 5.10
N ARG A 530 -7.34 19.02 5.35
CA ARG A 530 -6.16 18.47 6.00
C ARG A 530 -4.87 18.81 5.25
N ALA A 531 -4.91 18.79 3.91
CA ALA A 531 -3.78 19.13 3.03
C ALA A 531 -3.57 20.64 2.86
N GLY A 532 -4.40 21.50 3.48
CA GLY A 532 -4.31 22.96 3.37
C GLY A 532 -4.69 23.49 1.99
N MET A 533 -5.57 22.76 1.28
CA MET A 533 -6.00 23.08 -0.07
C MET A 533 -7.42 23.69 -0.08
N PRO A 534 -7.72 24.62 -1.01
CA PRO A 534 -9.08 25.12 -1.17
C PRO A 534 -10.06 23.98 -1.40
N GLN A 535 -11.21 24.01 -0.73
CA GLN A 535 -12.25 23.00 -0.84
C GLN A 535 -13.00 23.12 -2.19
N TYR A 536 -13.64 22.06 -2.61
CA TYR A 536 -14.56 22.07 -3.75
C TYR A 536 -15.97 22.55 -3.32
N GLY A 537 -16.67 23.23 -4.24
CA GLY A 537 -18.02 23.74 -4.03
C GLY A 537 -18.16 25.22 -4.33
N THR A 538 -19.03 25.91 -3.63
CA THR A 538 -19.30 27.35 -3.82
C THR A 538 -19.08 28.13 -2.52
N GLY A 539 -18.73 29.42 -2.64
CA GLY A 539 -18.45 30.28 -1.49
C GLY A 539 -17.03 30.15 -0.96
N LYS A 540 -16.82 30.46 0.32
CA LYS A 540 -15.51 30.37 0.99
C LYS A 540 -15.45 29.15 1.91
N ASP A 541 -14.25 28.58 2.03
CA ASP A 541 -13.97 27.53 2.99
C ASP A 541 -13.57 28.07 4.38
N SER A 542 -13.28 27.16 5.31
CA SER A 542 -12.90 27.50 6.69
C SER A 542 -11.59 28.31 6.80
N ASN A 543 -10.73 28.21 5.79
CA ASN A 543 -9.46 28.91 5.72
C ASN A 543 -9.57 30.26 4.96
N GLY A 544 -10.76 30.61 4.47
CA GLY A 544 -11.05 31.84 3.74
C GLY A 544 -10.71 31.78 2.25
N PHE A 545 -10.30 30.64 1.72
CA PHE A 545 -10.12 30.43 0.28
C PHE A 545 -11.46 30.39 -0.45
N ASP A 546 -11.49 30.89 -1.67
CA ASP A 546 -12.61 30.64 -2.56
C ASP A 546 -12.64 29.15 -2.95
N LYS A 547 -13.83 28.53 -2.78
CA LYS A 547 -14.01 27.14 -3.17
C LYS A 547 -13.97 26.99 -4.68
N ILE A 548 -13.46 25.85 -5.14
CA ILE A 548 -13.35 25.52 -6.56
C ILE A 548 -14.67 24.85 -7.00
N PRO A 549 -15.43 25.48 -7.92
CA PRO A 549 -16.68 24.88 -8.38
C PRO A 549 -16.42 23.64 -9.22
N LEU A 550 -17.30 22.65 -9.08
CA LEU A 550 -17.34 21.44 -9.91
C LEU A 550 -18.75 21.29 -10.52
N ASN A 551 -18.81 21.05 -11.83
CA ASN A 551 -20.05 21.01 -12.58
C ASN A 551 -20.30 19.60 -13.15
N GLY A 552 -21.23 18.87 -12.48
CA GLY A 552 -21.63 17.56 -12.93
C GLY A 552 -20.70 16.41 -12.52
N GLN A 553 -21.12 15.21 -12.89
CA GLN A 553 -20.50 13.95 -12.46
C GLN A 553 -19.05 13.79 -12.94
N ASP A 554 -18.76 14.19 -14.18
CA ASP A 554 -17.44 13.98 -14.78
C ASP A 554 -16.36 14.87 -14.14
N GLU A 555 -16.64 16.16 -13.90
CA GLU A 555 -15.68 17.02 -13.20
C GLU A 555 -15.46 16.55 -11.75
N VAL A 556 -16.48 16.04 -11.09
CA VAL A 556 -16.34 15.45 -9.75
C VAL A 556 -15.48 14.18 -9.81
N ARG A 557 -15.67 13.32 -10.82
CA ARG A 557 -14.86 12.12 -11.03
C ARG A 557 -13.39 12.48 -11.22
N GLU A 558 -13.08 13.44 -12.08
CA GLU A 558 -11.72 13.92 -12.30
C GLU A 558 -11.10 14.51 -11.02
N ALA A 559 -11.88 15.26 -10.25
CA ALA A 559 -11.43 15.80 -8.96
C ALA A 559 -11.09 14.68 -7.94
N ILE A 560 -11.89 13.62 -7.89
CA ILE A 560 -11.64 12.46 -7.04
C ILE A 560 -10.36 11.74 -7.50
N TYR A 561 -10.18 11.52 -8.80
CA TYR A 561 -8.98 10.87 -9.34
C TYR A 561 -7.73 11.70 -9.13
N HIS A 562 -7.83 13.01 -9.29
CA HIS A 562 -6.74 13.92 -8.97
C HIS A 562 -6.34 13.83 -7.50
N GLU A 563 -7.29 13.90 -6.55
CA GLU A 563 -6.98 13.76 -5.12
C GLU A 563 -6.39 12.38 -4.79
N ARG A 564 -6.87 11.31 -5.45
CA ARG A 564 -6.28 9.97 -5.30
C ARG A 564 -4.81 9.91 -5.72
N ARG A 565 -4.41 10.69 -6.71
CA ARG A 565 -3.04 10.72 -7.22
C ARG A 565 -2.10 11.48 -6.30
N VAL A 566 -2.51 12.66 -5.83
CA VAL A 566 -1.65 13.55 -5.01
C VAL A 566 -1.71 13.22 -3.52
N GLU A 567 -2.82 12.69 -3.07
CA GLU A 567 -2.98 12.16 -1.71
C GLU A 567 -2.26 10.80 -1.65
N PRO A 568 -1.29 10.62 -0.75
CA PRO A 568 -0.44 9.44 -0.77
C PRO A 568 -1.16 8.14 -0.42
N VAL A 569 -1.81 7.53 -1.36
CA VAL A 569 -2.36 6.18 -1.24
C VAL A 569 -1.54 5.23 -2.10
N SER A 570 -0.91 4.24 -1.50
CA SER A 570 -0.01 3.32 -2.18
C SER A 570 -0.68 2.32 -3.13
N TYR A 571 -1.98 2.22 -3.18
CA TYR A 571 -2.72 1.24 -3.99
C TYR A 571 -3.57 1.84 -5.11
N THR A 572 -3.63 3.16 -5.21
CA THR A 572 -4.52 3.85 -6.16
C THR A 572 -4.05 3.75 -7.60
N HIS A 573 -2.78 3.43 -7.82
CA HIS A 573 -2.17 3.43 -9.15
C HIS A 573 -2.72 2.33 -10.07
N LEU A 574 -3.08 1.18 -9.53
CA LEU A 574 -3.75 0.13 -10.33
C LEU A 574 -5.07 0.62 -10.96
N ARG A 575 -5.77 1.57 -10.29
CA ARG A 575 -7.02 2.14 -10.80
C ARG A 575 -6.84 3.30 -11.77
N ALA A 576 -5.77 4.10 -11.62
CA ALA A 576 -5.47 5.15 -12.58
C ALA A 576 -5.20 4.57 -13.98
N HIS A 577 -4.66 3.33 -14.06
CA HIS A 577 -4.50 2.62 -15.32
C HIS A 577 -5.81 2.04 -15.89
N GLU A 578 -6.81 1.77 -15.05
CA GLU A 578 -8.14 1.36 -15.51
C GLU A 578 -8.80 2.46 -16.37
N THR A 579 -8.57 3.72 -16.04
CA THR A 579 -9.09 4.87 -16.80
C THR A 579 -8.24 5.23 -18.02
N CYS A 580 -6.93 4.92 -18.03
CA CYS A 580 -6.09 5.10 -19.21
C CYS A 580 -6.32 4.05 -20.30
N ALA A 581 -6.98 2.93 -19.99
CA ALA A 581 -7.36 1.93 -20.99
C ALA A 581 -8.58 2.37 -21.84
N ASP A 582 -9.32 3.39 -21.39
CA ASP A 582 -10.44 4.00 -22.13
C ASP A 582 -9.99 5.17 -23.04
N LEU A 583 -8.69 5.50 -23.08
CA LEU A 583 -8.05 6.46 -23.97
C LEU A 583 -7.17 5.74 -25.01
#